data_708a294677be170ea380a9cbae79e82e
#
_entry.id   708a294677be170ea380a9cbae79e82e
#
_cell.length_a   1.000
_cell.length_b   1.000
_cell.length_c   1.000
_cell.angle_alpha   90.00
_cell.angle_beta   90.00
_cell.angle_gamma   90.00
#
_symmetry.space_group_name_H-M   'P 1'
#
loop_
_entity.id
_entity.type
_entity.pdbx_description
1 polymer ?
#
loop_
_entity_poly.entity_id
_entity_poly.type
_entity_poly.pdbx_seq_one_letter_code
_entity_poly.pdbx_strand_id
1 'polypeptide(L)'
;MSKAFPQTHIRNFSIIAHIDHGKSTLADRFLEITGAVSPREARAQYLDAMDLERERGITIKAHAVTARFRSSDGQEYQFNLIDTPGHVDFAYEVSRSLAACEGALLLIDATQGVEAQTIANAYLAISNDLVIIPVINKIDLPSADVEGVKVQIRDVLGLSSEEAFLVSAKDGRGVKEVLEGVVKIVPPPVGSIDQPLKALIFDSWFDNYQGAVVLIRVMDGEITPNMMIKLMFSGREFEVLEVGVFSPKRTKVNRLGPGEVGYICAGMKELSDTKIGDTITDSKRPTSVALPGYRDVKPVVFCGLYTTDNAKFEDLRDSLEKLQLNDSSFVYEPETSLALGFGFRCGFLGLLHMEIIRERLEREYGLDLISTAPTVVYRVTTTKGETLVIDNPSKLPDPSQIERIEEPYIKATMITPERYIGNVLQLCQERRGIQVGLQYLDPTRSMLIYEIPLNEIVLDFYDRLKSRTQGYASLDYELLGYRESELVKLDLLLNGETVDALSIIAHKDKVQSRGRQLAEKMKELIPKQMFEIVIQATIGKRIIARETIGALKKNVTAKCYGGDISRKRKLWEKQKEGKKRMKQLGRVEVPQEAFLAILKTDPN
;
A
#
# COMPACT_ATOMS: atom_id res chain seq x y z
N MET A 1 -11.94 33.34 22.36
CA MET A 1 -12.81 32.20 22.68
C MET A 1 -13.51 31.78 21.39
N SER A 2 -13.14 30.66 20.80
CA SER A 2 -13.83 30.11 19.61
C SER A 2 -15.24 29.70 20.06
N LYS A 3 -16.29 30.36 19.53
CA LYS A 3 -17.66 29.89 19.71
C LYS A 3 -17.76 28.50 19.09
N ALA A 4 -18.27 27.51 19.84
CA ALA A 4 -18.61 26.21 19.29
C ALA A 4 -19.62 26.39 18.16
N PHE A 5 -19.43 25.71 17.05
CA PHE A 5 -20.40 25.71 15.96
C PHE A 5 -21.66 24.95 16.37
N PRO A 6 -22.85 25.39 15.96
CA PRO A 6 -24.04 24.56 16.05
C PRO A 6 -23.81 23.27 15.26
N GLN A 7 -24.20 22.14 15.82
CA GLN A 7 -24.05 20.84 15.15
C GLN A 7 -24.70 20.80 13.75
N THR A 8 -25.83 21.52 13.59
CA THR A 8 -26.51 21.69 12.29
C THR A 8 -25.66 22.36 11.21
N HIS A 9 -24.60 23.08 11.60
CA HIS A 9 -23.67 23.77 10.70
C HIS A 9 -22.34 23.03 10.51
N ILE A 10 -22.22 21.80 10.99
CA ILE A 10 -21.04 20.95 10.76
C ILE A 10 -21.28 20.08 9.52
N ARG A 11 -20.26 19.91 8.68
CA ARG A 11 -20.25 18.99 7.55
C ARG A 11 -18.96 18.20 7.53
N ASN A 12 -19.07 16.89 7.74
CA ASN A 12 -17.93 15.97 7.66
C ASN A 12 -18.00 15.25 6.33
N PHE A 13 -17.00 15.41 5.50
CA PHE A 13 -16.97 14.80 4.19
C PHE A 13 -15.54 14.45 3.75
N SER A 14 -15.45 13.50 2.84
CA SER A 14 -14.19 13.07 2.23
C SER A 14 -14.21 13.29 0.73
N ILE A 15 -13.04 13.38 0.11
CA ILE A 15 -12.87 13.33 -1.33
C ILE A 15 -12.33 11.95 -1.70
N ILE A 16 -13.11 11.19 -2.46
CA ILE A 16 -12.73 9.88 -2.99
C ILE A 16 -12.54 9.99 -4.50
N ALA A 17 -11.45 9.45 -5.00
CA ALA A 17 -11.07 9.58 -6.41
C ALA A 17 -10.16 8.42 -6.85
N HIS A 18 -10.13 8.19 -8.15
CA HIS A 18 -9.03 7.43 -8.76
C HIS A 18 -7.73 8.26 -8.76
N ILE A 19 -6.59 7.59 -8.88
CA ILE A 19 -5.28 8.24 -9.02
C ILE A 19 -5.33 9.20 -10.23
N ASP A 20 -4.70 10.37 -10.10
CA ASP A 20 -4.62 11.41 -11.13
C ASP A 20 -5.95 12.08 -11.53
N HIS A 21 -7.09 11.79 -10.89
CA HIS A 21 -8.34 12.51 -11.13
C HIS A 21 -8.37 13.95 -10.57
N GLY A 22 -7.32 14.33 -9.82
CA GLY A 22 -7.15 15.71 -9.32
C GLY A 22 -7.67 15.96 -7.91
N LYS A 23 -7.68 14.90 -7.07
CA LYS A 23 -8.12 14.95 -5.66
C LYS A 23 -7.38 16.01 -4.85
N SER A 24 -6.04 15.95 -4.79
CA SER A 24 -5.22 16.91 -4.02
C SER A 24 -5.36 18.34 -4.56
N THR A 25 -5.51 18.51 -5.88
CA THR A 25 -5.76 19.82 -6.48
C THR A 25 -7.12 20.41 -6.06
N LEU A 26 -8.18 19.59 -6.00
CA LEU A 26 -9.49 20.03 -5.54
C LEU A 26 -9.46 20.38 -4.04
N ALA A 27 -8.79 19.59 -3.23
CA ALA A 27 -8.59 19.86 -1.81
C ALA A 27 -7.86 21.19 -1.59
N ASP A 28 -6.80 21.48 -2.35
CA ASP A 28 -6.09 22.76 -2.31
C ASP A 28 -7.03 23.94 -2.59
N ARG A 29 -7.90 23.81 -3.62
CA ARG A 29 -8.89 24.86 -3.94
C ARG A 29 -9.90 25.08 -2.81
N PHE A 30 -10.31 24.00 -2.13
CA PHE A 30 -11.18 24.14 -0.95
C PHE A 30 -10.49 24.91 0.17
N LEU A 31 -9.21 24.63 0.44
CA LEU A 31 -8.44 25.36 1.45
C LEU A 31 -8.25 26.85 1.09
N GLU A 32 -8.05 27.15 -0.18
CA GLU A 32 -7.94 28.53 -0.68
C GLU A 32 -9.27 29.29 -0.54
N ILE A 33 -10.39 28.73 -1.02
CA ILE A 33 -11.71 29.36 -1.00
C ILE A 33 -12.20 29.58 0.44
N THR A 34 -11.93 28.63 1.33
CA THR A 34 -12.29 28.75 2.74
C THR A 34 -11.35 29.67 3.53
N GLY A 35 -10.24 30.10 2.94
CA GLY A 35 -9.23 30.91 3.60
C GLY A 35 -8.47 30.15 4.70
N ALA A 36 -8.56 28.83 4.73
CA ALA A 36 -7.81 28.00 5.69
C ALA A 36 -6.30 28.09 5.45
N VAL A 37 -5.88 28.29 4.20
CA VAL A 37 -4.49 28.54 3.81
C VAL A 37 -4.40 29.95 3.23
N SER A 38 -3.45 30.74 3.74
CA SER A 38 -3.21 32.07 3.20
C SER A 38 -2.56 32.00 1.81
N PRO A 39 -2.77 32.99 0.90
CA PRO A 39 -2.14 32.99 -0.43
C PRO A 39 -0.60 32.96 -0.41
N ARG A 40 0.03 33.33 0.70
CA ARG A 40 1.49 33.29 0.88
C ARG A 40 1.99 31.90 1.29
N GLU A 41 1.14 31.09 1.92
CA GLU A 41 1.44 29.74 2.36
C GLU A 41 0.94 28.69 1.37
N ALA A 42 0.11 29.10 0.40
CA ALA A 42 -0.42 28.22 -0.63
C ALA A 42 0.72 27.60 -1.45
N ARG A 43 0.72 26.28 -1.48
CA ARG A 43 1.61 25.43 -2.28
C ARG A 43 0.78 24.32 -2.89
N ALA A 44 1.21 23.81 -4.03
CA ALA A 44 0.57 22.65 -4.64
C ALA A 44 0.64 21.43 -3.71
N GLN A 45 -0.44 20.65 -3.66
CA GLN A 45 -0.58 19.47 -2.83
C GLN A 45 -0.30 19.76 -1.34
N TYR A 46 -0.99 20.77 -0.81
CA TYR A 46 -0.75 21.26 0.54
C TYR A 46 -0.97 20.20 1.61
N LEU A 47 -1.97 19.33 1.41
CA LEU A 47 -2.29 18.24 2.35
C LEU A 47 -1.32 17.06 2.23
N ASP A 48 -0.68 16.87 1.08
CA ASP A 48 0.32 15.82 0.90
C ASP A 48 1.61 16.24 1.65
N ALA A 49 1.71 15.81 2.91
CA ALA A 49 2.75 16.28 3.84
C ALA A 49 4.12 15.65 3.55
N MET A 50 4.14 14.43 3.03
CA MET A 50 5.37 13.69 2.72
C MET A 50 5.92 14.08 1.36
N ASP A 51 7.25 14.15 1.24
CA ASP A 51 7.91 14.37 -0.05
C ASP A 51 7.54 13.27 -1.05
N LEU A 52 7.43 12.04 -0.55
CA LEU A 52 7.07 10.87 -1.34
C LEU A 52 5.65 10.94 -1.93
N GLU A 53 4.67 11.50 -1.19
CA GLU A 53 3.31 11.75 -1.70
C GLU A 53 3.35 12.70 -2.89
N ARG A 54 4.10 13.80 -2.76
CA ARG A 54 4.25 14.82 -3.82
C ARG A 54 4.98 14.31 -5.06
N GLU A 55 6.04 13.53 -4.86
CA GLU A 55 6.82 12.95 -5.96
C GLU A 55 6.02 11.91 -6.75
N ARG A 56 5.23 11.10 -6.05
CA ARG A 56 4.42 10.04 -6.67
C ARG A 56 3.03 10.51 -7.10
N GLY A 57 2.61 11.72 -6.69
CA GLY A 57 1.28 12.26 -6.98
C GLY A 57 0.14 11.49 -6.32
N ILE A 58 0.39 10.80 -5.20
CA ILE A 58 -0.59 10.01 -4.48
C ILE A 58 -0.63 10.40 -3.00
N THR A 59 -1.80 10.43 -2.42
CA THR A 59 -1.96 10.54 -0.97
C THR A 59 -1.72 9.16 -0.35
N ILE A 60 -0.81 9.09 0.61
CA ILE A 60 -0.45 7.86 1.33
C ILE A 60 -1.19 7.81 2.65
N LYS A 61 -1.22 8.92 3.39
CA LYS A 61 -1.84 9.02 4.70
C LYS A 61 -3.05 9.94 4.68
N ALA A 62 -4.12 9.54 5.38
CA ALA A 62 -5.29 10.39 5.53
C ALA A 62 -4.97 11.66 6.35
N HIS A 63 -5.49 12.79 5.91
CA HIS A 63 -5.38 14.07 6.60
C HIS A 63 -6.76 14.66 6.87
N ALA A 64 -6.99 15.11 8.11
CA ALA A 64 -8.20 15.81 8.49
C ALA A 64 -7.94 17.31 8.60
N VAL A 65 -8.77 18.15 7.98
CA VAL A 65 -8.67 19.60 8.07
C VAL A 65 -10.02 20.21 8.38
N THR A 66 -10.05 21.07 9.39
CA THR A 66 -11.21 21.88 9.76
C THR A 66 -11.10 23.25 9.13
N ALA A 67 -12.05 23.62 8.29
CA ALA A 67 -12.14 24.90 7.63
C ALA A 67 -13.51 25.58 7.90
N ARG A 68 -13.58 26.89 7.71
CA ARG A 68 -14.83 27.65 7.82
C ARG A 68 -15.27 28.12 6.46
N PHE A 69 -16.51 27.89 6.14
CA PHE A 69 -17.10 28.30 4.87
C PHE A 69 -18.33 29.17 5.11
N ARG A 70 -18.34 30.34 4.50
CA ARG A 70 -19.51 31.21 4.49
C ARG A 70 -20.35 30.95 3.25
N SER A 71 -21.49 30.30 3.45
CA SER A 71 -22.41 29.91 2.39
C SER A 71 -23.21 31.14 1.88
N SER A 72 -23.82 30.95 0.72
CA SER A 72 -24.70 31.95 0.06
C SER A 72 -25.96 32.26 0.87
N ASP A 73 -26.34 31.39 1.84
CA ASP A 73 -27.41 31.64 2.81
C ASP A 73 -27.02 32.64 3.90
N GLY A 74 -25.77 33.15 3.88
CA GLY A 74 -25.21 34.08 4.84
C GLY A 74 -24.72 33.47 6.15
N GLN A 75 -24.87 32.16 6.32
CA GLN A 75 -24.43 31.43 7.51
C GLN A 75 -23.00 30.92 7.36
N GLU A 76 -22.34 30.67 8.50
CA GLU A 76 -21.00 30.10 8.54
C GLU A 76 -21.09 28.63 8.91
N TYR A 77 -20.43 27.77 8.13
CA TYR A 77 -20.37 26.32 8.31
C TYR A 77 -18.96 25.89 8.68
N GLN A 78 -18.86 24.88 9.52
CA GLN A 78 -17.61 24.18 9.81
C GLN A 78 -17.52 22.96 8.90
N PHE A 79 -16.53 22.94 8.03
CA PHE A 79 -16.20 21.81 7.19
C PHE A 79 -15.06 21.01 7.83
N ASN A 80 -15.25 19.73 8.00
CA ASN A 80 -14.22 18.81 8.35
C ASN A 80 -13.95 17.94 7.11
N LEU A 81 -12.97 18.34 6.33
CA LEU A 81 -12.49 17.59 5.17
C LEU A 81 -11.54 16.51 5.64
N ILE A 82 -11.83 15.25 5.31
CA ILE A 82 -10.94 14.11 5.54
C ILE A 82 -10.42 13.67 4.18
N ASP A 83 -9.17 14.01 3.88
CA ASP A 83 -8.51 13.61 2.65
C ASP A 83 -8.05 12.15 2.77
N THR A 84 -8.34 11.32 1.74
CA THR A 84 -8.13 9.88 1.76
C THR A 84 -7.18 9.42 0.66
N PRO A 85 -6.41 8.34 0.87
CA PRO A 85 -5.68 7.70 -0.22
C PRO A 85 -6.61 7.26 -1.36
N GLY A 86 -6.08 7.20 -2.58
CA GLY A 86 -6.84 6.75 -3.76
C GLY A 86 -6.52 5.32 -4.21
N HIS A 87 -5.48 4.68 -3.67
CA HIS A 87 -4.97 3.39 -4.13
C HIS A 87 -5.56 2.20 -3.35
N VAL A 88 -5.76 1.06 -4.03
CA VAL A 88 -6.34 -0.16 -3.45
C VAL A 88 -5.59 -0.67 -2.22
N ASP A 89 -4.27 -0.59 -2.18
CA ASP A 89 -3.45 -1.02 -1.03
C ASP A 89 -3.81 -0.25 0.26
N PHE A 90 -4.39 0.94 0.13
CA PHE A 90 -4.84 1.80 1.23
C PHE A 90 -6.35 1.81 1.44
N ALA A 91 -7.09 0.85 0.85
CA ALA A 91 -8.56 0.76 1.00
C ALA A 91 -9.01 0.72 2.47
N TYR A 92 -8.16 0.18 3.35
CA TYR A 92 -8.42 0.17 4.78
C TYR A 92 -8.39 1.58 5.41
N GLU A 93 -7.44 2.44 5.01
CA GLU A 93 -7.39 3.84 5.47
C GLU A 93 -8.57 4.64 4.92
N VAL A 94 -8.96 4.37 3.67
CA VAL A 94 -10.17 4.95 3.07
C VAL A 94 -11.41 4.58 3.90
N SER A 95 -11.61 3.30 4.20
CA SER A 95 -12.74 2.84 4.99
C SER A 95 -12.82 3.50 6.38
N ARG A 96 -11.69 3.67 7.06
CA ARG A 96 -11.62 4.34 8.37
C ARG A 96 -12.03 5.82 8.27
N SER A 97 -11.51 6.49 7.28
CA SER A 97 -11.78 7.91 7.04
C SER A 97 -13.25 8.15 6.69
N LEU A 98 -13.82 7.28 5.84
CA LEU A 98 -15.23 7.35 5.47
C LEU A 98 -16.15 7.16 6.67
N ALA A 99 -15.85 6.26 7.60
CA ALA A 99 -16.64 6.07 8.81
C ALA A 99 -16.69 7.32 9.74
N ALA A 100 -15.80 8.28 9.52
CA ALA A 100 -15.81 9.56 10.22
C ALA A 100 -16.59 10.67 9.46
N CYS A 101 -17.26 10.34 8.34
CA CYS A 101 -17.95 11.28 7.48
C CYS A 101 -19.46 11.01 7.38
N GLU A 102 -20.24 12.01 6.94
CA GLU A 102 -21.62 11.90 6.49
C GLU A 102 -21.73 11.96 4.97
N GLY A 103 -20.71 12.48 4.28
CA GLY A 103 -20.72 12.63 2.82
C GLY A 103 -19.39 12.30 2.18
N ALA A 104 -19.45 11.96 0.89
CA ALA A 104 -18.28 11.75 0.05
C ALA A 104 -18.43 12.47 -1.29
N LEU A 105 -17.42 13.23 -1.67
CA LEU A 105 -17.30 13.79 -3.01
C LEU A 105 -16.61 12.76 -3.90
N LEU A 106 -17.34 12.20 -4.85
CA LEU A 106 -16.81 11.24 -5.81
C LEU A 106 -16.28 11.97 -7.03
N LEU A 107 -14.96 12.15 -7.08
CA LEU A 107 -14.28 12.90 -8.13
C LEU A 107 -13.96 12.03 -9.32
N ILE A 108 -14.42 12.43 -10.51
CA ILE A 108 -14.25 11.70 -11.76
C ILE A 108 -13.63 12.62 -12.79
N ASP A 109 -12.58 12.19 -13.46
CA ASP A 109 -11.95 12.91 -14.57
C ASP A 109 -12.84 12.87 -15.81
N ALA A 110 -13.18 14.03 -16.38
CA ALA A 110 -13.99 14.13 -17.59
C ALA A 110 -13.35 13.48 -18.82
N THR A 111 -12.05 13.23 -18.81
CA THR A 111 -11.33 12.61 -19.94
C THR A 111 -11.14 11.12 -19.81
N GLN A 112 -11.09 10.63 -18.56
CA GLN A 112 -10.89 9.21 -18.25
C GLN A 112 -12.19 8.51 -17.88
N GLY A 113 -13.17 9.24 -17.28
CA GLY A 113 -14.45 8.72 -16.79
C GLY A 113 -14.31 7.80 -15.60
N VAL A 114 -15.26 6.87 -15.45
CA VAL A 114 -15.30 5.92 -14.33
C VAL A 114 -14.22 4.87 -14.50
N GLU A 115 -13.37 4.71 -13.48
CA GLU A 115 -12.27 3.76 -13.41
C GLU A 115 -12.51 2.71 -12.31
N ALA A 116 -11.71 1.62 -12.26
CA ALA A 116 -11.94 0.52 -11.32
C ALA A 116 -11.97 0.98 -9.85
N GLN A 117 -11.02 1.85 -9.44
CA GLN A 117 -10.99 2.42 -8.09
C GLN A 117 -12.15 3.37 -7.81
N THR A 118 -12.69 4.04 -8.84
CA THR A 118 -13.89 4.87 -8.69
C THR A 118 -15.08 4.03 -8.24
N ILE A 119 -15.25 2.86 -8.85
CA ILE A 119 -16.30 1.90 -8.50
C ILE A 119 -16.09 1.37 -7.07
N ALA A 120 -14.88 0.92 -6.76
CA ALA A 120 -14.56 0.37 -5.45
C ALA A 120 -14.79 1.40 -4.32
N ASN A 121 -14.30 2.63 -4.51
CA ASN A 121 -14.49 3.71 -3.55
C ASN A 121 -15.95 4.13 -3.39
N ALA A 122 -16.74 4.12 -4.48
CA ALA A 122 -18.17 4.39 -4.41
C ALA A 122 -18.90 3.31 -3.58
N TYR A 123 -18.57 2.03 -3.77
CA TYR A 123 -19.14 0.95 -2.94
C TYR A 123 -18.71 1.04 -1.47
N LEU A 124 -17.47 1.45 -1.19
CA LEU A 124 -17.03 1.70 0.19
C LEU A 124 -17.83 2.84 0.84
N ALA A 125 -18.11 3.91 0.10
CA ALA A 125 -18.94 5.03 0.60
C ALA A 125 -20.39 4.57 0.84
N ILE A 126 -20.98 3.81 -0.08
CA ILE A 126 -22.34 3.24 0.08
C ILE A 126 -22.41 2.30 1.29
N SER A 127 -21.40 1.45 1.49
CA SER A 127 -21.37 0.51 2.64
C SER A 127 -21.18 1.19 4.00
N ASN A 128 -20.77 2.47 4.00
CA ASN A 128 -20.71 3.32 5.18
C ASN A 128 -21.90 4.29 5.28
N ASP A 129 -22.97 4.07 4.50
CA ASP A 129 -24.19 4.89 4.47
C ASP A 129 -23.95 6.39 4.18
N LEU A 130 -22.92 6.73 3.39
CA LEU A 130 -22.59 8.11 3.06
C LEU A 130 -23.43 8.64 1.91
N VAL A 131 -23.74 9.92 1.99
CA VAL A 131 -24.30 10.67 0.85
C VAL A 131 -23.18 10.94 -0.16
N ILE A 132 -23.33 10.45 -1.39
CA ILE A 132 -22.32 10.59 -2.44
C ILE A 132 -22.72 11.73 -3.35
N ILE A 133 -21.80 12.69 -3.55
CA ILE A 133 -21.94 13.81 -4.48
C ILE A 133 -20.97 13.57 -5.64
N PRO A 134 -21.44 13.27 -6.87
CA PRO A 134 -20.59 13.16 -8.03
C PRO A 134 -20.02 14.53 -8.44
N VAL A 135 -18.70 14.56 -8.70
CA VAL A 135 -17.97 15.76 -9.16
C VAL A 135 -17.15 15.40 -10.39
N ILE A 136 -17.48 15.98 -11.55
CA ILE A 136 -16.78 15.76 -12.80
C ILE A 136 -15.72 16.86 -12.97
N ASN A 137 -14.45 16.46 -12.92
CA ASN A 137 -13.29 17.35 -12.95
C ASN A 137 -12.61 17.38 -14.33
N LYS A 138 -11.72 18.35 -14.50
CA LYS A 138 -10.93 18.58 -15.72
C LYS A 138 -11.77 18.94 -16.94
N ILE A 139 -12.88 19.63 -16.73
CA ILE A 139 -13.75 20.12 -17.81
C ILE A 139 -13.09 21.19 -18.70
N ASP A 140 -11.92 21.67 -18.30
CA ASP A 140 -11.07 22.60 -19.06
C ASP A 140 -10.32 21.94 -20.22
N LEU A 141 -10.19 20.61 -20.21
CA LEU A 141 -9.45 19.88 -21.22
C LEU A 141 -10.28 19.71 -22.50
N PRO A 142 -9.67 19.84 -23.71
CA PRO A 142 -10.39 19.68 -24.97
C PRO A 142 -10.95 18.25 -25.19
N SER A 143 -10.38 17.25 -24.50
CA SER A 143 -10.81 15.85 -24.56
C SER A 143 -11.88 15.50 -23.51
N ALA A 144 -12.40 16.47 -22.77
CA ALA A 144 -13.41 16.23 -21.75
C ALA A 144 -14.74 15.78 -22.38
N ASP A 145 -15.24 14.62 -21.94
CA ASP A 145 -16.54 14.07 -22.32
C ASP A 145 -17.49 14.04 -21.11
N VAL A 146 -18.06 15.18 -20.79
CA VAL A 146 -18.95 15.35 -19.64
C VAL A 146 -20.20 14.49 -19.75
N GLU A 147 -20.83 14.46 -20.94
CA GLU A 147 -22.09 13.71 -21.12
C GLU A 147 -21.86 12.20 -21.08
N GLY A 148 -20.76 11.71 -21.67
CA GLY A 148 -20.36 10.29 -21.53
C GLY A 148 -20.12 9.89 -20.08
N VAL A 149 -19.44 10.75 -19.29
CA VAL A 149 -19.22 10.49 -17.87
C VAL A 149 -20.51 10.51 -17.06
N LYS A 150 -21.47 11.39 -17.35
CA LYS A 150 -22.79 11.39 -16.71
C LYS A 150 -23.55 10.07 -16.96
N VAL A 151 -23.47 9.54 -18.18
CA VAL A 151 -24.06 8.24 -18.51
C VAL A 151 -23.40 7.13 -17.68
N GLN A 152 -22.07 7.11 -17.56
CA GLN A 152 -21.35 6.15 -16.74
C GLN A 152 -21.71 6.25 -15.25
N ILE A 153 -21.84 7.45 -14.68
CA ILE A 153 -22.28 7.68 -13.30
C ILE A 153 -23.64 7.02 -13.06
N ARG A 154 -24.59 7.21 -13.98
CA ARG A 154 -25.93 6.63 -13.86
C ARG A 154 -25.92 5.11 -14.06
N ASP A 155 -25.30 4.63 -15.13
CA ASP A 155 -25.46 3.24 -15.58
C ASP A 155 -24.52 2.27 -14.85
N VAL A 156 -23.33 2.75 -14.41
CA VAL A 156 -22.34 1.91 -13.71
C VAL A 156 -22.44 2.04 -12.19
N LEU A 157 -22.61 3.28 -11.69
CA LEU A 157 -22.63 3.54 -10.25
C LEU A 157 -24.04 3.61 -9.67
N GLY A 158 -25.07 3.73 -10.52
CA GLY A 158 -26.46 3.87 -10.08
C GLY A 158 -26.75 5.19 -9.36
N LEU A 159 -25.90 6.22 -9.56
CA LEU A 159 -26.03 7.53 -8.92
C LEU A 159 -26.76 8.51 -9.85
N SER A 160 -27.42 9.53 -9.26
CA SER A 160 -28.00 10.65 -10.03
C SER A 160 -26.89 11.44 -10.72
N SER A 161 -26.93 11.49 -12.05
CA SER A 161 -25.96 12.23 -12.85
C SER A 161 -26.38 13.67 -13.12
N GLU A 162 -27.67 14.02 -12.90
CA GLU A 162 -28.19 15.37 -13.08
C GLU A 162 -27.68 16.33 -12.01
N GLU A 163 -27.39 15.81 -10.81
CA GLU A 163 -26.85 16.55 -9.68
C GLU A 163 -25.30 16.59 -9.65
N ALA A 164 -24.64 16.06 -10.70
CA ALA A 164 -23.18 16.07 -10.77
C ALA A 164 -22.63 17.51 -10.96
N PHE A 165 -21.69 17.90 -10.11
CA PHE A 165 -21.01 19.18 -10.21
C PHE A 165 -19.91 19.12 -11.26
N LEU A 166 -19.84 20.16 -12.09
CA LEU A 166 -18.85 20.28 -13.16
C LEU A 166 -17.75 21.25 -12.72
N VAL A 167 -16.50 20.77 -12.63
CA VAL A 167 -15.40 21.56 -12.10
C VAL A 167 -14.14 21.49 -12.96
N SER A 168 -13.33 22.54 -12.88
CA SER A 168 -11.90 22.47 -13.14
C SER A 168 -11.16 22.86 -11.87
N ALA A 169 -10.63 21.88 -11.17
CA ALA A 169 -9.81 22.13 -9.97
C ALA A 169 -8.56 22.96 -10.31
N LYS A 170 -8.07 22.88 -11.55
CA LYS A 170 -6.90 23.63 -12.04
C LYS A 170 -7.14 25.13 -12.08
N ASP A 171 -8.24 25.57 -12.66
CA ASP A 171 -8.57 27.00 -12.82
C ASP A 171 -9.62 27.53 -11.83
N GLY A 172 -10.19 26.64 -10.99
CA GLY A 172 -11.13 27.00 -9.91
C GLY A 172 -12.59 27.09 -10.32
N ARG A 173 -12.94 26.82 -11.60
CA ARG A 173 -14.34 26.83 -12.07
C ARG A 173 -15.17 25.77 -11.36
N GLY A 174 -16.40 26.10 -10.94
CA GLY A 174 -17.36 25.19 -10.34
C GLY A 174 -17.02 24.76 -8.91
N VAL A 175 -15.86 25.12 -8.38
CA VAL A 175 -15.39 24.62 -7.07
C VAL A 175 -16.20 25.20 -5.91
N LYS A 176 -16.60 26.47 -5.99
CA LYS A 176 -17.45 27.10 -4.97
C LYS A 176 -18.84 26.46 -4.94
N GLU A 177 -19.37 26.12 -6.10
CA GLU A 177 -20.66 25.44 -6.27
C GLU A 177 -20.65 24.06 -5.59
N VAL A 178 -19.52 23.34 -5.64
CA VAL A 178 -19.36 22.06 -4.88
C VAL A 178 -19.46 22.31 -3.39
N LEU A 179 -18.80 23.33 -2.84
CA LEU A 179 -18.87 23.66 -1.41
C LEU A 179 -20.30 24.07 -0.99
N GLU A 180 -21.03 24.81 -1.82
CA GLU A 180 -22.46 25.08 -1.60
C GLU A 180 -23.30 23.78 -1.68
N GLY A 181 -22.94 22.87 -2.58
CA GLY A 181 -23.54 21.55 -2.68
C GLY A 181 -23.32 20.72 -1.40
N VAL A 182 -22.12 20.74 -0.84
CA VAL A 182 -21.83 20.10 0.45
C VAL A 182 -22.73 20.62 1.57
N VAL A 183 -22.94 21.94 1.66
CA VAL A 183 -23.85 22.54 2.66
C VAL A 183 -25.27 22.00 2.50
N LYS A 184 -25.76 21.90 1.27
CA LYS A 184 -27.15 21.56 0.97
C LYS A 184 -27.47 20.07 1.02
N ILE A 185 -26.52 19.24 0.58
CA ILE A 185 -26.75 17.81 0.30
C ILE A 185 -26.24 16.93 1.44
N VAL A 186 -25.04 17.23 1.98
CA VAL A 186 -24.48 16.45 3.10
C VAL A 186 -25.25 16.75 4.38
N PRO A 187 -25.81 15.73 5.07
CA PRO A 187 -26.54 15.97 6.32
C PRO A 187 -25.58 16.43 7.42
N PRO A 188 -26.08 17.17 8.40
CA PRO A 188 -25.31 17.45 9.62
C PRO A 188 -25.11 16.14 10.42
N PRO A 189 -24.00 16.05 11.18
CA PRO A 189 -23.77 14.92 12.05
C PRO A 189 -24.87 14.80 13.12
N VAL A 190 -25.18 13.55 13.50
CA VAL A 190 -26.13 13.25 14.56
C VAL A 190 -25.38 12.97 15.86
N GLY A 191 -25.95 13.35 17.02
CA GLY A 191 -25.39 13.10 18.35
C GLY A 191 -25.94 14.07 19.39
N SER A 192 -25.70 13.78 20.66
CA SER A 192 -26.17 14.61 21.78
C SER A 192 -25.07 14.88 22.79
N ILE A 193 -24.93 16.13 23.20
CA ILE A 193 -23.96 16.55 24.24
C ILE A 193 -24.31 16.00 25.63
N ASP A 194 -25.58 15.69 25.87
CA ASP A 194 -26.06 15.19 27.17
C ASP A 194 -25.81 13.68 27.37
N GLN A 195 -25.45 12.97 26.27
CA GLN A 195 -25.10 11.56 26.32
C GLN A 195 -23.68 11.34 26.86
N PRO A 196 -23.36 10.15 27.39
CA PRO A 196 -21.98 9.80 27.72
C PRO A 196 -21.06 9.96 26.52
N LEU A 197 -19.83 10.41 26.77
CA LEU A 197 -18.83 10.53 25.70
C LEU A 197 -18.69 9.23 24.91
N LYS A 198 -18.77 9.35 23.60
CA LYS A 198 -18.52 8.30 22.64
C LYS A 198 -17.79 8.91 21.45
N ALA A 199 -16.50 8.63 21.32
CA ALA A 199 -15.70 9.13 20.22
C ALA A 199 -14.98 7.97 19.51
N LEU A 200 -14.93 8.03 18.17
CA LEU A 200 -14.29 7.06 17.30
C LEU A 200 -12.85 7.47 17.07
N ILE A 201 -11.90 6.55 17.28
CA ILE A 201 -10.52 6.70 16.84
C ILE A 201 -10.45 6.27 15.36
N PHE A 202 -10.12 7.17 14.44
CA PHE A 202 -10.00 6.81 13.03
C PHE A 202 -8.56 6.86 12.49
N ASP A 203 -7.63 7.57 13.19
CA ASP A 203 -6.19 7.52 12.91
C ASP A 203 -5.38 7.87 14.15
N SER A 204 -4.08 7.56 14.14
CA SER A 204 -3.14 7.94 15.19
C SER A 204 -1.72 7.96 14.66
N TRP A 205 -0.86 8.77 15.30
CA TRP A 205 0.60 8.73 15.08
C TRP A 205 1.35 9.10 16.34
N PHE A 206 2.62 8.83 16.36
CA PHE A 206 3.50 9.14 17.47
C PHE A 206 4.25 10.46 17.27
N ASP A 207 4.19 11.32 18.25
CA ASP A 207 4.95 12.56 18.33
C ASP A 207 6.00 12.41 19.44
N ASN A 208 7.27 12.65 19.12
CA ASN A 208 8.39 12.44 20.04
C ASN A 208 8.29 13.28 21.32
N TYR A 209 7.53 14.37 21.30
CA TYR A 209 7.37 15.29 22.46
C TYR A 209 6.07 15.09 23.23
N GLN A 210 5.00 14.69 22.53
CA GLN A 210 3.66 14.61 23.09
C GLN A 210 3.14 13.18 23.26
N GLY A 211 3.88 12.18 22.79
CA GLY A 211 3.43 10.79 22.74
C GLY A 211 2.42 10.55 21.60
N ALA A 212 1.49 9.63 21.81
CA ALA A 212 0.48 9.34 20.80
C ALA A 212 -0.48 10.52 20.62
N VAL A 213 -0.64 10.96 19.39
CA VAL A 213 -1.65 11.92 18.94
C VAL A 213 -2.73 11.12 18.23
N VAL A 214 -3.95 11.22 18.70
CA VAL A 214 -5.07 10.39 18.26
C VAL A 214 -6.09 11.26 17.56
N LEU A 215 -6.41 10.94 16.30
CA LEU A 215 -7.50 11.58 15.55
C LEU A 215 -8.83 10.94 15.96
N ILE A 216 -9.76 11.79 16.34
CA ILE A 216 -11.06 11.36 16.81
C ILE A 216 -12.19 12.09 16.12
N ARG A 217 -13.31 11.39 16.01
CA ARG A 217 -14.61 11.99 15.75
C ARG A 217 -15.50 11.76 16.97
N VAL A 218 -16.02 12.83 17.53
CA VAL A 218 -17.00 12.76 18.63
C VAL A 218 -18.37 12.44 18.06
N MET A 219 -18.97 11.35 18.53
CA MET A 219 -20.33 10.94 18.18
C MET A 219 -21.33 11.50 19.18
N ASP A 220 -21.11 11.26 20.46
CA ASP A 220 -21.93 11.75 21.58
C ASP A 220 -21.05 12.33 22.69
N GLY A 221 -21.64 13.18 23.53
CA GLY A 221 -20.93 13.81 24.63
C GLY A 221 -19.93 14.87 24.18
N GLU A 222 -19.01 15.22 25.03
CA GLU A 222 -17.90 16.13 24.72
C GLU A 222 -16.61 15.65 25.36
N ILE A 223 -15.49 16.05 24.77
CA ILE A 223 -14.15 15.81 25.29
C ILE A 223 -13.43 17.13 25.55
N THR A 224 -12.82 17.24 26.74
CA THR A 224 -12.14 18.45 27.21
C THR A 224 -10.77 18.13 27.77
N PRO A 225 -9.82 19.08 27.82
CA PRO A 225 -8.57 18.91 28.55
C PRO A 225 -8.82 18.58 30.03
N ASN A 226 -7.93 17.81 30.64
CA ASN A 226 -7.96 17.29 32.00
C ASN A 226 -9.10 16.29 32.31
N MET A 227 -9.80 15.80 31.26
CA MET A 227 -10.80 14.75 31.38
C MET A 227 -10.12 13.39 31.45
N MET A 228 -10.59 12.50 32.34
CA MET A 228 -10.17 11.10 32.35
C MET A 228 -11.00 10.33 31.35
N ILE A 229 -10.35 9.80 30.33
CA ILE A 229 -10.96 8.96 29.27
C ILE A 229 -10.60 7.51 29.47
N LYS A 230 -11.46 6.63 28.97
CA LYS A 230 -11.25 5.20 28.94
C LYS A 230 -11.35 4.70 27.51
N LEU A 231 -10.38 3.90 27.09
CA LEU A 231 -10.39 3.15 25.82
C LEU A 231 -11.18 1.86 26.03
N MET A 232 -12.21 1.62 25.24
CA MET A 232 -13.13 0.50 25.49
C MET A 232 -12.51 -0.85 25.15
N PHE A 233 -11.63 -0.92 24.16
CA PHE A 233 -10.95 -2.16 23.77
C PHE A 233 -9.90 -2.61 24.80
N SER A 234 -8.98 -1.72 25.17
CA SER A 234 -7.89 -2.03 26.11
C SER A 234 -8.33 -1.92 27.58
N GLY A 235 -9.43 -1.21 27.85
CA GLY A 235 -9.88 -0.90 29.20
C GLY A 235 -9.00 0.11 29.96
N ARG A 236 -7.92 0.62 29.34
CA ARG A 236 -6.96 1.55 29.96
C ARG A 236 -7.54 2.96 30.04
N GLU A 237 -7.11 3.68 31.05
CA GLU A 237 -7.55 5.05 31.33
C GLU A 237 -6.41 6.03 31.20
N PHE A 238 -6.69 7.19 30.59
CA PHE A 238 -5.72 8.24 30.34
C PHE A 238 -6.31 9.62 30.62
N GLU A 239 -5.47 10.55 31.08
CA GLU A 239 -5.84 11.95 31.18
C GLU A 239 -5.60 12.68 29.86
N VAL A 240 -6.62 13.40 29.39
CA VAL A 240 -6.52 14.24 28.17
C VAL A 240 -5.69 15.48 28.49
N LEU A 241 -4.52 15.58 27.91
CA LEU A 241 -3.60 16.71 28.09
C LEU A 241 -3.93 17.87 27.15
N GLU A 242 -4.34 17.55 25.93
CA GLU A 242 -4.61 18.53 24.88
C GLU A 242 -5.75 18.04 23.99
N VAL A 243 -6.59 18.99 23.58
CA VAL A 243 -7.65 18.80 22.58
C VAL A 243 -7.45 19.86 21.50
N GLY A 244 -7.61 19.49 20.23
CA GLY A 244 -7.42 20.45 19.13
C GLY A 244 -8.02 20.01 17.82
N VAL A 245 -7.91 20.91 16.83
CA VAL A 245 -8.30 20.70 15.42
C VAL A 245 -7.13 21.04 14.51
N PHE A 246 -7.18 20.59 13.26
CA PHE A 246 -6.23 20.99 12.21
C PHE A 246 -6.87 22.06 11.32
N SER A 247 -6.41 23.30 11.41
CA SER A 247 -6.95 24.43 10.61
C SER A 247 -5.81 25.23 9.94
N PRO A 248 -5.15 24.75 8.88
CA PRO A 248 -4.68 23.39 8.66
C PRO A 248 -3.60 22.95 9.64
N LYS A 249 -2.95 23.90 10.35
CA LYS A 249 -1.99 23.60 11.43
C LYS A 249 -2.74 23.23 12.71
N ARG A 250 -2.06 22.49 13.59
CA ARG A 250 -2.59 22.16 14.92
C ARG A 250 -3.05 23.43 15.66
N THR A 251 -4.31 23.46 16.03
CA THR A 251 -4.90 24.58 16.79
C THR A 251 -5.61 24.00 18.02
N LYS A 252 -5.15 24.40 19.21
CA LYS A 252 -5.76 23.97 20.47
C LYS A 252 -7.16 24.54 20.60
N VAL A 253 -8.09 23.71 21.08
CA VAL A 253 -9.44 24.11 21.43
C VAL A 253 -9.78 23.69 22.85
N ASN A 254 -10.79 24.31 23.44
CA ASN A 254 -11.19 24.01 24.81
C ASN A 254 -12.05 22.73 24.91
N ARG A 255 -12.65 22.30 23.81
CA ARG A 255 -13.51 21.11 23.74
C ARG A 255 -13.71 20.66 22.31
N LEU A 256 -14.11 19.40 22.13
CA LEU A 256 -14.76 18.86 20.93
C LEU A 256 -16.10 18.27 21.36
N GLY A 257 -17.18 18.66 20.66
CA GLY A 257 -18.55 18.20 20.89
C GLY A 257 -19.05 17.25 19.80
N PRO A 258 -20.34 16.84 19.85
CA PRO A 258 -20.91 15.90 18.90
C PRO A 258 -20.77 16.38 17.45
N GLY A 259 -20.28 15.48 16.58
CA GLY A 259 -20.01 15.76 15.17
C GLY A 259 -18.69 16.43 14.88
N GLU A 260 -17.96 16.93 15.87
CA GLU A 260 -16.66 17.55 15.63
C GLU A 260 -15.57 16.50 15.43
N VAL A 261 -14.66 16.81 14.49
CA VAL A 261 -13.45 16.05 14.18
C VAL A 261 -12.24 16.82 14.70
N GLY A 262 -11.33 16.14 15.37
CA GLY A 262 -10.14 16.77 15.89
C GLY A 262 -9.12 15.76 16.40
N TYR A 263 -8.19 16.22 17.22
CA TYR A 263 -7.18 15.36 17.82
C TYR A 263 -7.16 15.52 19.34
N ILE A 264 -6.67 14.49 20.00
CA ILE A 264 -6.31 14.51 21.41
C ILE A 264 -4.88 14.03 21.63
N CYS A 265 -4.24 14.57 22.69
CA CYS A 265 -3.03 14.03 23.27
C CYS A 265 -3.36 13.64 24.72
N ALA A 266 -3.15 12.40 25.09
CA ALA A 266 -3.55 11.88 26.39
C ALA A 266 -2.41 11.12 27.12
N GLY A 267 -1.16 11.53 26.89
CA GLY A 267 0.00 10.94 27.57
C GLY A 267 0.22 9.45 27.31
N MET A 268 -0.37 8.91 26.25
CA MET A 268 -0.19 7.53 25.84
C MET A 268 1.23 7.35 25.29
N LYS A 269 2.02 6.50 25.94
CA LYS A 269 3.44 6.30 25.59
C LYS A 269 3.63 5.28 24.50
N GLU A 270 2.66 4.40 24.28
CA GLU A 270 2.70 3.32 23.30
C GLU A 270 1.48 3.40 22.39
N LEU A 271 1.66 3.28 21.09
CA LEU A 271 0.55 3.21 20.14
C LEU A 271 -0.22 1.88 20.22
N SER A 272 0.39 0.84 20.75
CA SER A 272 -0.31 -0.41 21.09
C SER A 272 -1.52 -0.18 22.03
N ASP A 273 -1.52 0.94 22.76
CA ASP A 273 -2.64 1.36 23.60
C ASP A 273 -3.79 1.96 22.79
N THR A 274 -3.53 2.49 21.59
CA THR A 274 -4.50 3.16 20.73
C THR A 274 -4.84 2.30 19.52
N LYS A 275 -5.76 1.36 19.69
CA LYS A 275 -6.26 0.61 18.54
C LYS A 275 -7.15 1.52 17.69
N ILE A 276 -6.81 1.67 16.41
CA ILE A 276 -7.66 2.39 15.47
C ILE A 276 -9.00 1.64 15.33
N GLY A 277 -10.11 2.39 15.39
CA GLY A 277 -11.46 1.84 15.48
C GLY A 277 -11.95 1.63 16.91
N ASP A 278 -11.12 1.88 17.93
CA ASP A 278 -11.55 1.84 19.31
C ASP A 278 -12.48 3.02 19.64
N THR A 279 -13.26 2.83 20.69
CA THR A 279 -14.17 3.84 21.23
C THR A 279 -13.59 4.46 22.48
N ILE A 280 -13.51 5.79 22.47
CA ILE A 280 -13.16 6.58 23.66
C ILE A 280 -14.44 6.94 24.40
N THR A 281 -14.43 6.74 25.72
CA THR A 281 -15.52 7.14 26.60
C THR A 281 -15.00 7.87 27.85
N ASP A 282 -15.89 8.54 28.58
CA ASP A 282 -15.59 9.15 29.88
C ASP A 282 -15.40 8.04 30.94
N SER A 283 -14.28 8.07 31.65
CA SER A 283 -14.00 7.11 32.74
C SER A 283 -15.03 7.17 33.87
N LYS A 284 -15.59 8.37 34.16
CA LYS A 284 -16.57 8.58 35.23
C LYS A 284 -18.00 8.20 34.82
N ARG A 285 -18.33 8.40 33.53
CA ARG A 285 -19.65 8.12 32.94
C ARG A 285 -19.49 7.34 31.65
N PRO A 286 -19.03 6.08 31.70
CA PRO A 286 -18.72 5.32 30.48
C PRO A 286 -20.01 4.97 29.71
N THR A 287 -19.88 4.99 28.37
CA THR A 287 -20.90 4.39 27.52
C THR A 287 -20.87 2.87 27.64
N SER A 288 -22.04 2.24 27.54
CA SER A 288 -22.16 0.77 27.57
C SER A 288 -21.96 0.10 26.22
N VAL A 289 -22.02 0.86 25.13
CA VAL A 289 -21.97 0.32 23.75
C VAL A 289 -20.81 0.94 23.01
N ALA A 290 -19.83 0.11 22.62
CA ALA A 290 -18.76 0.52 21.74
C ALA A 290 -19.29 0.81 20.34
N LEU A 291 -18.61 1.70 19.63
CA LEU A 291 -18.84 1.88 18.19
C LEU A 291 -18.42 0.62 17.44
N PRO A 292 -19.04 0.30 16.30
CA PRO A 292 -18.55 -0.77 15.46
C PRO A 292 -17.10 -0.47 15.08
N GLY A 293 -16.17 -1.29 15.57
CA GLY A 293 -14.75 -1.16 15.26
C GLY A 293 -14.44 -1.58 13.83
N TYR A 294 -13.22 -1.29 13.41
CA TYR A 294 -12.73 -1.77 12.10
C TYR A 294 -12.29 -3.22 12.18
N ARG A 295 -12.41 -3.94 11.05
CA ARG A 295 -11.84 -5.27 10.92
C ARG A 295 -10.31 -5.16 10.93
N ASP A 296 -9.64 -6.05 11.65
CA ASP A 296 -8.19 -6.13 11.59
C ASP A 296 -7.78 -6.54 10.17
N VAL A 297 -6.99 -5.70 9.53
CA VAL A 297 -6.44 -6.01 8.21
C VAL A 297 -5.19 -6.85 8.40
N LYS A 298 -5.16 -7.99 7.71
CA LYS A 298 -4.00 -8.87 7.72
C LYS A 298 -3.12 -8.54 6.54
N PRO A 299 -1.80 -8.46 6.73
CA PRO A 299 -0.86 -8.35 5.63
C PRO A 299 -1.04 -9.49 4.62
N VAL A 300 -0.91 -9.17 3.36
CA VAL A 300 -1.08 -10.13 2.25
C VAL A 300 0.20 -10.33 1.44
N VAL A 301 1.13 -9.39 1.51
CA VAL A 301 2.44 -9.42 0.85
C VAL A 301 3.53 -9.41 1.90
N PHE A 302 4.51 -10.32 1.77
CA PHE A 302 5.62 -10.44 2.72
C PHE A 302 6.95 -10.38 1.99
N CYS A 303 7.93 -9.67 2.55
CA CYS A 303 9.32 -9.73 2.10
C CYS A 303 10.29 -9.66 3.28
N GLY A 304 11.50 -10.18 3.11
CA GLY A 304 12.60 -9.97 4.04
C GLY A 304 13.29 -8.64 3.75
N LEU A 305 13.54 -7.84 4.79
CA LEU A 305 14.34 -6.63 4.72
C LEU A 305 15.65 -6.83 5.49
N TYR A 306 16.77 -6.57 4.82
CA TYR A 306 18.12 -6.74 5.36
C TYR A 306 18.92 -5.48 5.10
N THR A 307 19.83 -5.14 6.00
CA THR A 307 20.78 -4.07 5.76
C THR A 307 21.97 -4.57 4.94
N THR A 308 22.52 -3.73 4.07
CA THR A 308 23.75 -4.05 3.32
C THR A 308 24.96 -4.26 4.23
N ASP A 309 24.97 -3.58 5.40
CA ASP A 309 25.94 -3.74 6.46
C ASP A 309 25.26 -4.35 7.70
N ASN A 310 25.66 -5.56 8.06
CA ASN A 310 25.11 -6.26 9.23
C ASN A 310 25.28 -5.50 10.56
N ALA A 311 26.24 -4.56 10.65
CA ALA A 311 26.40 -3.70 11.83
C ALA A 311 25.19 -2.76 12.05
N LYS A 312 24.40 -2.49 11.01
CA LYS A 312 23.20 -1.64 11.06
C LYS A 312 21.90 -2.40 11.35
N PHE A 313 21.96 -3.66 11.80
CA PHE A 313 20.75 -4.43 12.13
C PHE A 313 19.92 -3.77 13.24
N GLU A 314 20.57 -3.26 14.28
CA GLU A 314 19.90 -2.56 15.39
C GLU A 314 19.25 -1.25 14.89
N ASP A 315 19.91 -0.51 13.99
CA ASP A 315 19.34 0.69 13.39
C ASP A 315 18.08 0.37 12.57
N LEU A 316 18.07 -0.76 11.86
CA LEU A 316 16.90 -1.23 11.12
C LEU A 316 15.75 -1.59 12.08
N ARG A 317 16.04 -2.29 13.19
CA ARG A 317 15.04 -2.61 14.20
C ARG A 317 14.38 -1.34 14.75
N ASP A 318 15.20 -0.39 15.20
CA ASP A 318 14.74 0.86 15.80
C ASP A 318 13.94 1.71 14.79
N SER A 319 14.33 1.66 13.51
CA SER A 319 13.62 2.36 12.42
C SER A 319 12.27 1.71 12.10
N LEU A 320 12.19 0.39 12.07
CA LEU A 320 10.94 -0.36 11.89
C LEU A 320 9.98 -0.10 13.04
N GLU A 321 10.47 -0.09 14.28
CA GLU A 321 9.68 0.22 15.47
C GLU A 321 9.09 1.64 15.38
N LYS A 322 9.92 2.64 15.09
CA LYS A 322 9.47 4.03 14.91
C LYS A 322 8.48 4.19 13.74
N LEU A 323 8.70 3.47 12.66
CA LEU A 323 7.82 3.53 11.50
C LEU A 323 6.47 2.87 11.80
N GLN A 324 6.46 1.73 12.50
CA GLN A 324 5.24 1.04 12.94
C GLN A 324 4.40 1.90 13.91
N LEU A 325 5.04 2.76 14.70
CA LEU A 325 4.34 3.75 15.51
C LEU A 325 3.50 4.73 14.67
N ASN A 326 3.87 4.96 13.41
CA ASN A 326 3.16 5.87 12.50
C ASN A 326 2.31 5.13 11.46
N ASP A 327 2.50 3.82 11.33
CA ASP A 327 1.78 2.97 10.41
C ASP A 327 1.58 1.58 11.02
N SER A 328 0.44 1.39 11.66
CA SER A 328 0.08 0.13 12.32
C SER A 328 -0.34 -0.98 11.36
N SER A 329 -0.36 -0.71 10.06
CA SER A 329 -0.86 -1.66 9.06
C SER A 329 0.20 -2.66 8.59
N PHE A 330 1.50 -2.40 8.84
CA PHE A 330 2.54 -3.38 8.58
C PHE A 330 2.99 -4.10 9.85
N VAL A 331 3.48 -5.32 9.67
CA VAL A 331 4.02 -6.16 10.74
C VAL A 331 5.44 -6.57 10.41
N TYR A 332 6.26 -6.82 11.43
CA TYR A 332 7.59 -7.33 11.23
C TYR A 332 7.99 -8.30 12.34
N GLU A 333 8.81 -9.28 12.00
CA GLU A 333 9.41 -10.25 12.92
C GLU A 333 10.89 -10.47 12.58
N PRO A 334 11.76 -10.74 13.54
CA PRO A 334 13.16 -11.05 13.27
C PRO A 334 13.30 -12.26 12.35
N GLU A 335 14.16 -12.16 11.35
CA GLU A 335 14.46 -13.23 10.41
C GLU A 335 15.97 -13.37 10.24
N THR A 336 16.43 -14.60 10.00
CA THR A 336 17.84 -14.87 9.69
C THR A 336 17.94 -15.59 8.35
N SER A 337 18.73 -15.04 7.44
CA SER A 337 19.08 -15.65 6.17
C SER A 337 20.52 -16.14 6.21
N LEU A 338 20.78 -17.33 5.67
CA LEU A 338 22.15 -17.85 5.52
C LEU A 338 22.99 -16.99 4.58
N ALA A 339 22.35 -16.36 3.59
CA ALA A 339 23.01 -15.52 2.60
C ALA A 339 23.19 -14.07 3.06
N LEU A 340 22.17 -13.49 3.71
CA LEU A 340 22.09 -12.05 4.03
C LEU A 340 22.34 -11.71 5.50
N GLY A 341 22.38 -12.72 6.39
CA GLY A 341 22.55 -12.52 7.82
C GLY A 341 21.25 -12.20 8.55
N PHE A 342 21.32 -11.27 9.51
CA PHE A 342 20.15 -10.86 10.32
C PHE A 342 19.35 -9.79 9.62
N GLY A 343 18.02 -9.91 9.69
CA GLY A 343 17.08 -8.98 9.11
C GLY A 343 15.69 -9.15 9.70
N PHE A 344 14.68 -8.66 9.01
CA PHE A 344 13.28 -8.74 9.43
C PHE A 344 12.41 -9.25 8.30
N ARG A 345 11.49 -10.17 8.63
CA ARG A 345 10.38 -10.53 7.77
C ARG A 345 9.26 -9.54 7.99
N CYS A 346 8.90 -8.78 6.95
CA CYS A 346 7.90 -7.74 7.00
C CYS A 346 6.68 -8.11 6.17
N GLY A 347 5.49 -7.83 6.71
CA GLY A 347 4.21 -8.06 6.04
C GLY A 347 3.50 -6.73 5.77
N PHE A 348 2.96 -6.56 4.55
CA PHE A 348 2.39 -5.33 4.01
C PHE A 348 1.01 -5.57 3.42
N LEU A 349 0.21 -4.51 3.28
CA LEU A 349 -1.12 -4.56 2.69
C LEU A 349 -1.10 -4.85 1.19
N GLY A 350 -0.04 -4.43 0.50
CA GLY A 350 0.15 -4.64 -0.93
C GLY A 350 1.55 -4.22 -1.37
N LEU A 351 1.78 -4.20 -2.68
CA LEU A 351 3.10 -3.86 -3.24
C LEU A 351 3.47 -2.39 -3.08
N LEU A 352 2.54 -1.50 -3.37
CA LEU A 352 2.79 -0.06 -3.23
C LEU A 352 3.08 0.29 -1.78
N HIS A 353 2.35 -0.33 -0.84
CA HIS A 353 2.62 -0.17 0.58
C HIS A 353 4.04 -0.65 0.94
N MET A 354 4.47 -1.82 0.44
CA MET A 354 5.84 -2.33 0.64
C MET A 354 6.90 -1.38 0.09
N GLU A 355 6.70 -0.85 -1.12
CA GLU A 355 7.63 0.11 -1.72
C GLU A 355 7.75 1.39 -0.93
N ILE A 356 6.62 1.93 -0.46
CA ILE A 356 6.58 3.15 0.35
C ILE A 356 7.31 2.96 1.67
N ILE A 357 7.06 1.85 2.39
CA ILE A 357 7.74 1.55 3.65
C ILE A 357 9.24 1.42 3.43
N ARG A 358 9.67 0.69 2.39
CA ARG A 358 11.09 0.57 2.05
C ARG A 358 11.72 1.93 1.75
N GLU A 359 11.09 2.74 0.91
CA GLU A 359 11.62 4.04 0.51
C GLU A 359 11.66 5.02 1.69
N ARG A 360 10.71 4.95 2.61
CA ARG A 360 10.74 5.70 3.85
C ARG A 360 11.91 5.29 4.75
N LEU A 361 12.16 3.97 4.90
CA LEU A 361 13.32 3.48 5.66
C LEU A 361 14.64 3.96 5.05
N GLU A 362 14.75 3.96 3.72
CA GLU A 362 15.94 4.45 3.02
C GLU A 362 16.12 5.96 3.17
N ARG A 363 15.06 6.77 2.98
CA ARG A 363 15.15 8.25 2.97
C ARG A 363 15.10 8.89 4.35
N GLU A 364 14.17 8.46 5.21
CA GLU A 364 13.95 9.09 6.52
C GLU A 364 14.96 8.61 7.56
N TYR A 365 15.46 7.36 7.43
CA TYR A 365 16.38 6.75 8.39
C TYR A 365 17.79 6.49 7.85
N GLY A 366 18.02 6.74 6.55
CA GLY A 366 19.35 6.63 5.93
C GLY A 366 19.88 5.19 5.86
N LEU A 367 18.98 4.22 5.70
CA LEU A 367 19.33 2.80 5.63
C LEU A 367 19.51 2.37 4.18
N ASP A 368 20.57 1.59 3.92
CA ASP A 368 20.73 0.89 2.64
C ASP A 368 20.17 -0.52 2.79
N LEU A 369 19.07 -0.82 2.09
CA LEU A 369 18.29 -2.04 2.29
C LEU A 369 18.38 -3.01 1.11
N ILE A 370 18.45 -4.31 1.44
CA ILE A 370 18.23 -5.42 0.52
C ILE A 370 16.85 -5.99 0.83
N SER A 371 15.96 -6.02 -0.17
CA SER A 371 14.66 -6.70 -0.07
C SER A 371 14.70 -8.02 -0.81
N THR A 372 14.16 -9.06 -0.18
CA THR A 372 13.91 -10.34 -0.88
C THR A 372 12.69 -10.22 -1.79
N ALA A 373 12.48 -11.19 -2.66
CA ALA A 373 11.27 -11.24 -3.48
C ALA A 373 10.02 -11.22 -2.59
N PRO A 374 9.03 -10.38 -2.92
CA PRO A 374 7.76 -10.41 -2.22
C PRO A 374 7.05 -11.75 -2.46
N THR A 375 6.43 -12.25 -1.41
CA THR A 375 5.67 -13.50 -1.40
C THR A 375 4.30 -13.27 -0.78
N VAL A 376 3.37 -14.14 -1.10
CA VAL A 376 2.05 -14.19 -0.45
C VAL A 376 2.06 -15.21 0.66
N VAL A 377 1.01 -15.22 1.48
CA VAL A 377 0.82 -16.24 2.52
C VAL A 377 0.18 -17.47 1.91
N TYR A 378 0.81 -18.62 2.10
CA TYR A 378 0.27 -19.93 1.69
C TYR A 378 -0.26 -20.67 2.91
N ARG A 379 -1.28 -21.51 2.69
CA ARG A 379 -1.74 -22.49 3.68
C ARG A 379 -1.32 -23.89 3.22
N VAL A 380 -0.59 -24.58 4.09
CA VAL A 380 -0.07 -25.91 3.79
C VAL A 380 -0.67 -26.89 4.77
N THR A 381 -1.45 -27.84 4.28
CA THR A 381 -1.92 -28.96 5.08
C THR A 381 -0.88 -30.08 4.99
N THR A 382 -0.38 -30.50 6.15
CA THR A 382 0.57 -31.61 6.23
C THR A 382 -0.12 -32.97 6.20
N THR A 383 0.62 -34.03 5.86
CA THR A 383 0.14 -35.42 5.92
C THR A 383 -0.33 -35.86 7.31
N LYS A 384 -0.02 -35.08 8.35
CA LYS A 384 -0.49 -35.29 9.73
C LYS A 384 -1.81 -34.51 10.03
N GLY A 385 -2.35 -33.78 9.05
CA GLY A 385 -3.57 -32.98 9.21
C GLY A 385 -3.36 -31.61 9.85
N GLU A 386 -2.13 -31.18 10.09
CA GLU A 386 -1.82 -29.85 10.61
C GLU A 386 -1.84 -28.82 9.47
N THR A 387 -2.44 -27.65 9.70
CA THR A 387 -2.41 -26.53 8.75
C THR A 387 -1.37 -25.52 9.18
N LEU A 388 -0.34 -25.35 8.35
CA LEU A 388 0.73 -24.38 8.53
C LEU A 388 0.46 -23.13 7.68
N VAL A 389 0.81 -21.97 8.22
CA VAL A 389 0.78 -20.69 7.50
C VAL A 389 2.21 -20.37 7.09
N ILE A 390 2.45 -20.33 5.78
CA ILE A 390 3.79 -20.15 5.21
C ILE A 390 3.86 -18.80 4.48
N ASP A 391 4.62 -17.89 5.02
CA ASP A 391 4.91 -16.57 4.50
C ASP A 391 6.31 -16.47 3.85
N ASN A 392 7.19 -17.44 4.16
CA ASN A 392 8.54 -17.52 3.65
C ASN A 392 8.76 -18.86 2.93
N PRO A 393 9.23 -18.87 1.66
CA PRO A 393 9.53 -20.10 0.92
C PRO A 393 10.50 -21.04 1.64
N SER A 394 11.42 -20.53 2.45
CA SER A 394 12.38 -21.36 3.20
C SER A 394 11.72 -22.19 4.30
N LYS A 395 10.55 -21.76 4.81
CA LYS A 395 9.76 -22.47 5.84
C LYS A 395 8.87 -23.57 5.24
N LEU A 396 8.81 -23.73 3.90
CA LEU A 396 7.98 -24.76 3.28
C LEU A 396 8.49 -26.16 3.65
N PRO A 397 7.62 -27.05 4.18
CA PRO A 397 8.00 -28.42 4.52
C PRO A 397 8.49 -29.22 3.31
N ASP A 398 9.16 -30.36 3.58
CA ASP A 398 9.54 -31.30 2.53
C ASP A 398 8.28 -31.79 1.76
N PRO A 399 8.33 -31.89 0.43
CA PRO A 399 7.19 -32.33 -0.38
C PRO A 399 6.53 -33.64 0.09
N SER A 400 7.29 -34.54 0.73
CA SER A 400 6.76 -35.77 1.30
C SER A 400 5.85 -35.60 2.53
N GLN A 401 5.91 -34.41 3.16
CA GLN A 401 5.11 -34.07 4.34
C GLN A 401 3.91 -33.21 3.99
N ILE A 402 3.77 -32.83 2.73
CA ILE A 402 2.68 -31.95 2.25
C ILE A 402 1.57 -32.80 1.66
N GLU A 403 0.34 -32.61 2.14
CA GLU A 403 -0.87 -33.17 1.56
C GLU A 403 -1.42 -32.23 0.49
N ARG A 404 -1.57 -30.93 0.82
CA ARG A 404 -2.04 -29.90 -0.11
C ARG A 404 -1.47 -28.54 0.21
N ILE A 405 -1.39 -27.68 -0.82
CA ILE A 405 -1.01 -26.27 -0.69
C ILE A 405 -2.16 -25.42 -1.23
N GLU A 406 -2.55 -24.41 -0.47
CA GLU A 406 -3.55 -23.44 -0.88
C GLU A 406 -2.89 -22.07 -1.01
N GLU A 407 -3.21 -21.36 -2.11
CA GLU A 407 -2.76 -19.99 -2.36
C GLU A 407 -3.93 -19.00 -2.33
N PRO A 408 -3.70 -17.71 -1.96
CA PRO A 408 -4.73 -16.71 -1.97
C PRO A 408 -5.12 -16.32 -3.38
N TYR A 409 -6.43 -16.24 -3.64
CA TYR A 409 -7.03 -15.76 -4.87
C TYR A 409 -7.68 -14.41 -4.66
N ILE A 410 -7.64 -13.57 -5.68
CA ILE A 410 -8.29 -12.28 -5.74
C ILE A 410 -9.31 -12.24 -6.87
N LYS A 411 -10.32 -11.40 -6.72
CA LYS A 411 -11.17 -10.94 -7.80
C LYS A 411 -10.59 -9.63 -8.30
N ALA A 412 -10.01 -9.67 -9.48
CA ALA A 412 -9.43 -8.51 -10.15
C ALA A 412 -10.46 -7.89 -11.09
N THR A 413 -10.75 -6.60 -10.91
CA THR A 413 -11.60 -5.80 -11.77
C THR A 413 -10.73 -4.84 -12.57
N MET A 414 -10.76 -4.97 -13.89
CA MET A 414 -9.97 -4.16 -14.80
C MET A 414 -10.88 -3.40 -15.74
N ILE A 415 -10.66 -2.09 -15.88
CA ILE A 415 -11.35 -1.27 -16.88
C ILE A 415 -10.34 -0.84 -17.92
N THR A 416 -10.69 -1.03 -19.20
CA THR A 416 -9.78 -0.73 -20.32
C THR A 416 -10.58 -0.31 -21.56
N PRO A 417 -10.01 0.55 -22.43
CA PRO A 417 -10.58 0.79 -23.76
C PRO A 417 -10.70 -0.50 -24.57
N GLU A 418 -11.77 -0.61 -25.38
CA GLU A 418 -12.10 -1.80 -26.17
C GLU A 418 -10.92 -2.32 -26.99
N ARG A 419 -10.15 -1.42 -27.61
CA ARG A 419 -8.96 -1.77 -28.41
C ARG A 419 -7.88 -2.57 -27.67
N TYR A 420 -7.86 -2.55 -26.32
CA TYR A 420 -6.88 -3.27 -25.50
C TYR A 420 -7.43 -4.52 -24.83
N ILE A 421 -8.71 -4.88 -25.02
CA ILE A 421 -9.31 -6.07 -24.41
C ILE A 421 -8.46 -7.30 -24.68
N GLY A 422 -8.05 -7.53 -25.93
CA GLY A 422 -7.21 -8.69 -26.32
C GLY A 422 -5.90 -8.77 -25.53
N ASN A 423 -5.25 -7.62 -25.32
CA ASN A 423 -4.00 -7.55 -24.56
C ASN A 423 -4.21 -7.91 -23.07
N VAL A 424 -5.32 -7.44 -22.48
CA VAL A 424 -5.67 -7.74 -21.08
C VAL A 424 -6.05 -9.20 -20.92
N LEU A 425 -6.86 -9.74 -21.84
CA LEU A 425 -7.23 -11.18 -21.85
C LEU A 425 -5.98 -12.06 -21.88
N GLN A 426 -5.05 -11.76 -22.79
CA GLN A 426 -3.79 -12.50 -22.91
C GLN A 426 -2.97 -12.40 -21.62
N LEU A 427 -2.84 -11.20 -21.04
CA LEU A 427 -2.10 -11.01 -19.79
C LEU A 427 -2.71 -11.85 -18.66
N CYS A 428 -4.04 -11.84 -18.51
CA CYS A 428 -4.72 -12.62 -17.48
C CYS A 428 -4.54 -14.12 -17.67
N GLN A 429 -4.59 -14.63 -18.91
CA GLN A 429 -4.33 -16.04 -19.22
C GLN A 429 -2.89 -16.43 -18.88
N GLU A 430 -1.90 -15.59 -19.23
CA GLU A 430 -0.50 -15.78 -18.86
C GLU A 430 -0.33 -15.88 -17.33
N ARG A 431 -1.23 -15.26 -16.55
CA ARG A 431 -1.22 -15.20 -15.06
C ARG A 431 -2.21 -16.17 -14.40
N ARG A 432 -2.59 -17.25 -15.05
CA ARG A 432 -3.52 -18.26 -14.53
C ARG A 432 -4.89 -17.70 -14.14
N GLY A 433 -5.28 -16.57 -14.73
CA GLY A 433 -6.55 -15.91 -14.46
C GLY A 433 -7.71 -16.69 -15.04
N ILE A 434 -8.80 -16.78 -14.28
CA ILE A 434 -10.08 -17.35 -14.67
C ILE A 434 -11.04 -16.21 -14.95
N GLN A 435 -11.54 -16.09 -16.17
CA GLN A 435 -12.50 -15.05 -16.53
C GLN A 435 -13.86 -15.34 -15.88
N VAL A 436 -14.36 -14.35 -15.13
CA VAL A 436 -15.66 -14.40 -14.46
C VAL A 436 -16.69 -13.60 -15.26
N GLY A 437 -16.26 -12.47 -15.82
CA GLY A 437 -17.17 -11.59 -16.56
C GLY A 437 -16.46 -10.64 -17.51
N LEU A 438 -17.23 -10.17 -18.48
CA LEU A 438 -16.89 -9.08 -19.37
C LEU A 438 -18.13 -8.24 -19.56
N GLN A 439 -18.07 -6.97 -19.22
CA GLN A 439 -19.18 -6.03 -19.35
C GLN A 439 -18.70 -4.80 -20.11
N TYR A 440 -19.47 -4.38 -21.10
CA TYR A 440 -19.26 -3.11 -21.79
C TYR A 440 -19.88 -1.99 -20.95
N LEU A 441 -19.07 -1.04 -20.49
CA LEU A 441 -19.52 0.11 -19.72
C LEU A 441 -20.11 1.19 -20.63
N ASP A 442 -19.49 1.36 -21.78
CA ASP A 442 -19.89 2.25 -22.86
C ASP A 442 -19.31 1.71 -24.19
N PRO A 443 -19.61 2.33 -25.37
CA PRO A 443 -19.08 1.87 -26.65
C PRO A 443 -17.54 1.89 -26.78
N THR A 444 -16.84 2.51 -25.85
CA THR A 444 -15.40 2.69 -25.91
C THR A 444 -14.64 1.94 -24.83
N ARG A 445 -15.32 1.48 -23.75
CA ARG A 445 -14.70 0.88 -22.57
C ARG A 445 -15.39 -0.37 -22.08
N SER A 446 -14.59 -1.26 -21.56
CA SER A 446 -15.02 -2.54 -21.04
C SER A 446 -14.44 -2.81 -19.66
N MET A 447 -15.24 -3.46 -18.83
CA MET A 447 -14.86 -3.97 -17.52
C MET A 447 -14.67 -5.49 -17.62
N LEU A 448 -13.49 -5.95 -17.28
CA LEU A 448 -13.13 -7.36 -17.22
C LEU A 448 -13.00 -7.77 -15.75
N ILE A 449 -13.64 -8.89 -15.41
CA ILE A 449 -13.58 -9.45 -14.06
C ILE A 449 -12.91 -10.82 -14.14
N TYR A 450 -11.84 -10.98 -13.38
CA TYR A 450 -11.02 -12.18 -13.32
C TYR A 450 -10.79 -12.64 -11.89
N GLU A 451 -10.72 -13.93 -11.69
CA GLU A 451 -10.17 -14.53 -10.47
C GLU A 451 -8.73 -14.96 -10.76
N ILE A 452 -7.78 -14.38 -10.04
CA ILE A 452 -6.34 -14.55 -10.29
C ILE A 452 -5.65 -14.89 -8.97
N PRO A 453 -4.66 -15.83 -8.95
CA PRO A 453 -3.83 -16.01 -7.77
C PRO A 453 -3.07 -14.72 -7.43
N LEU A 454 -3.12 -14.30 -6.17
CA LEU A 454 -2.49 -13.05 -5.73
C LEU A 454 -0.99 -13.01 -6.04
N ASN A 455 -0.29 -14.15 -5.93
CA ASN A 455 1.14 -14.24 -6.23
C ASN A 455 1.48 -13.89 -7.70
N GLU A 456 0.55 -14.06 -8.63
CA GLU A 456 0.74 -13.70 -10.04
C GLU A 456 0.57 -12.20 -10.31
N ILE A 457 -0.05 -11.47 -9.37
CA ILE A 457 -0.25 -10.01 -9.42
C ILE A 457 0.94 -9.28 -8.78
N VAL A 458 1.47 -9.83 -7.67
CA VAL A 458 2.42 -9.18 -6.77
C VAL A 458 3.75 -8.81 -7.45
N LEU A 459 4.18 -9.47 -8.53
CA LEU A 459 5.50 -9.21 -9.10
C LEU A 459 5.54 -8.06 -10.10
N ASP A 460 4.84 -8.18 -11.23
CA ASP A 460 4.95 -7.24 -12.35
C ASP A 460 3.65 -7.04 -13.15
N PHE A 461 2.54 -7.56 -12.64
CA PHE A 461 1.26 -7.55 -13.36
C PHE A 461 0.80 -6.11 -13.67
N TYR A 462 0.86 -5.21 -12.69
CA TYR A 462 0.41 -3.82 -12.86
C TYR A 462 1.23 -3.09 -13.92
N ASP A 463 2.55 -3.22 -13.88
CA ASP A 463 3.45 -2.61 -14.87
C ASP A 463 3.18 -3.13 -16.27
N ARG A 464 2.95 -4.44 -16.42
CA ARG A 464 2.58 -5.06 -17.69
C ARG A 464 1.21 -4.64 -18.18
N LEU A 465 0.24 -4.55 -17.26
CA LEU A 465 -1.09 -4.05 -17.59
C LEU A 465 -0.99 -2.64 -18.18
N LYS A 466 -0.29 -1.74 -17.49
CA LYS A 466 -0.06 -0.37 -17.94
C LYS A 466 0.71 -0.32 -19.27
N SER A 467 1.79 -1.07 -19.39
CA SER A 467 2.60 -1.13 -20.62
C SER A 467 1.78 -1.64 -21.82
N ARG A 468 1.04 -2.76 -21.67
CA ARG A 468 0.25 -3.36 -22.73
C ARG A 468 -0.98 -2.55 -23.14
N THR A 469 -1.41 -1.61 -22.29
CA THR A 469 -2.56 -0.74 -22.53
C THR A 469 -2.18 0.74 -22.68
N GLN A 470 -0.89 1.05 -22.82
CA GLN A 470 -0.38 2.42 -22.91
C GLN A 470 -0.82 3.32 -21.76
N GLY A 471 -0.96 2.76 -20.56
CA GLY A 471 -1.39 3.45 -19.36
C GLY A 471 -2.91 3.57 -19.17
N TYR A 472 -3.71 3.13 -20.15
CA TYR A 472 -5.17 3.33 -20.10
C TYR A 472 -5.94 2.35 -19.21
N ALA A 473 -5.39 1.17 -18.90
CA ALA A 473 -6.12 0.24 -18.04
C ALA A 473 -5.97 0.58 -16.57
N SER A 474 -7.06 0.50 -15.83
CA SER A 474 -7.08 0.52 -14.36
C SER A 474 -7.28 -0.87 -13.79
N LEU A 475 -6.81 -1.09 -12.57
CA LEU A 475 -6.94 -2.34 -11.82
C LEU A 475 -7.39 -2.01 -10.41
N ASP A 476 -8.37 -2.77 -9.94
CA ASP A 476 -8.74 -2.90 -8.55
C ASP A 476 -8.88 -4.38 -8.20
N TYR A 477 -8.68 -4.77 -6.93
CA TYR A 477 -8.82 -6.16 -6.54
C TYR A 477 -9.32 -6.33 -5.11
N GLU A 478 -10.04 -7.42 -4.87
CA GLU A 478 -10.49 -7.85 -3.55
C GLU A 478 -10.08 -9.30 -3.27
N LEU A 479 -9.77 -9.63 -2.03
CA LEU A 479 -9.38 -10.97 -1.64
C LEU A 479 -10.61 -11.89 -1.59
N LEU A 480 -10.57 -13.00 -2.35
CA LEU A 480 -11.64 -14.01 -2.37
C LEU A 480 -11.47 -15.12 -1.33
N GLY A 481 -10.21 -15.40 -0.95
CA GLY A 481 -9.89 -16.51 -0.06
C GLY A 481 -8.80 -17.41 -0.63
N TYR A 482 -8.74 -18.65 -0.17
CA TYR A 482 -7.68 -19.60 -0.52
C TYR A 482 -8.22 -20.71 -1.39
N ARG A 483 -7.42 -21.17 -2.37
CA ARG A 483 -7.71 -22.32 -3.23
C ARG A 483 -6.50 -23.22 -3.34
N GLU A 484 -6.75 -24.51 -3.44
CA GLU A 484 -5.73 -25.51 -3.67
C GLU A 484 -5.05 -25.28 -5.04
N SER A 485 -3.72 -25.45 -5.06
CA SER A 485 -2.90 -25.25 -6.25
C SER A 485 -1.66 -26.12 -6.25
N GLU A 486 -1.21 -26.55 -7.43
CA GLU A 486 0.00 -27.35 -7.61
C GLU A 486 1.27 -26.48 -7.53
N LEU A 487 1.66 -26.15 -6.32
CA LEU A 487 2.80 -25.28 -6.05
C LEU A 487 4.02 -26.08 -5.63
N VAL A 488 5.19 -25.61 -6.06
CA VAL A 488 6.48 -26.18 -5.70
C VAL A 488 7.48 -25.11 -5.32
N LYS A 489 8.42 -25.46 -4.45
CA LYS A 489 9.54 -24.60 -4.08
C LYS A 489 10.61 -24.67 -5.16
N LEU A 490 11.03 -23.54 -5.66
CA LEU A 490 12.16 -23.34 -6.54
C LEU A 490 13.32 -22.75 -5.73
N ASP A 491 14.38 -23.52 -5.58
CA ASP A 491 15.61 -23.07 -4.90
C ASP A 491 16.68 -22.70 -5.92
N LEU A 492 17.45 -21.67 -5.61
CA LEU A 492 18.64 -21.30 -6.36
C LEU A 492 19.90 -21.67 -5.56
N LEU A 493 20.79 -22.42 -6.21
CA LEU A 493 22.06 -22.81 -5.62
C LEU A 493 23.22 -22.12 -6.33
N LEU A 494 24.15 -21.58 -5.56
CA LEU A 494 25.42 -21.05 -6.02
C LEU A 494 26.56 -21.96 -5.54
N ASN A 495 27.27 -22.58 -6.46
CA ASN A 495 28.32 -23.58 -6.16
C ASN A 495 27.84 -24.75 -5.28
N GLY A 496 26.56 -25.11 -5.32
CA GLY A 496 25.93 -26.16 -4.55
C GLY A 496 25.36 -25.73 -3.20
N GLU A 497 25.54 -24.48 -2.79
CA GLU A 497 24.93 -23.91 -1.59
C GLU A 497 23.62 -23.19 -1.94
N THR A 498 22.54 -23.47 -1.23
CA THR A 498 21.24 -22.83 -1.44
C THR A 498 21.29 -21.38 -0.94
N VAL A 499 20.82 -20.45 -1.77
CA VAL A 499 20.61 -19.07 -1.40
C VAL A 499 19.15 -18.88 -1.03
N ASP A 500 18.84 -19.01 0.24
CA ASP A 500 17.49 -18.98 0.81
C ASP A 500 16.70 -17.71 0.43
N ALA A 501 17.35 -16.56 0.39
CA ALA A 501 16.77 -15.29 0.01
C ALA A 501 16.31 -15.20 -1.47
N LEU A 502 16.76 -16.15 -2.32
CA LEU A 502 16.39 -16.28 -3.72
C LEU A 502 15.40 -17.43 -3.98
N SER A 503 14.96 -18.13 -2.93
CA SER A 503 13.95 -19.18 -3.04
C SER A 503 12.57 -18.58 -3.28
N ILE A 504 11.79 -19.20 -4.18
CA ILE A 504 10.42 -18.79 -4.47
C ILE A 504 9.47 -19.99 -4.51
N ILE A 505 8.18 -19.74 -4.27
CA ILE A 505 7.12 -20.72 -4.49
C ILE A 505 6.46 -20.38 -5.83
N ALA A 506 6.37 -21.34 -6.72
CA ALA A 506 5.81 -21.15 -8.06
C ALA A 506 4.95 -22.34 -8.47
N HIS A 507 4.01 -22.10 -9.40
CA HIS A 507 3.18 -23.15 -9.97
C HIS A 507 4.02 -24.12 -10.81
N LYS A 508 3.72 -25.40 -10.71
CA LYS A 508 4.44 -26.51 -11.34
C LYS A 508 4.65 -26.31 -12.85
N ASP A 509 3.63 -25.80 -13.55
CA ASP A 509 3.72 -25.58 -15.00
C ASP A 509 4.71 -24.46 -15.38
N LYS A 510 4.90 -23.47 -14.51
CA LYS A 510 5.75 -22.29 -14.76
C LYS A 510 7.14 -22.39 -14.16
N VAL A 511 7.33 -23.28 -13.19
CA VAL A 511 8.57 -23.36 -12.42
C VAL A 511 9.80 -23.60 -13.30
N GLN A 512 9.67 -24.39 -14.38
CA GLN A 512 10.79 -24.71 -15.26
C GLN A 512 11.25 -23.49 -16.07
N SER A 513 10.31 -22.71 -16.63
CA SER A 513 10.63 -21.47 -17.35
C SER A 513 11.19 -20.41 -16.40
N ARG A 514 10.58 -20.21 -15.24
CA ARG A 514 11.06 -19.28 -14.20
C ARG A 514 12.46 -19.67 -13.69
N GLY A 515 12.72 -20.94 -13.43
CA GLY A 515 14.03 -21.39 -12.99
C GLY A 515 15.14 -21.13 -14.02
N ARG A 516 14.84 -21.30 -15.32
CA ARG A 516 15.78 -21.00 -16.40
C ARG A 516 16.06 -19.49 -16.49
N GLN A 517 15.02 -18.67 -16.54
CA GLN A 517 15.13 -17.22 -16.61
C GLN A 517 15.90 -16.67 -15.41
N LEU A 518 15.61 -17.16 -14.19
CA LEU A 518 16.31 -16.75 -12.99
C LEU A 518 17.80 -17.09 -13.07
N ALA A 519 18.15 -18.31 -13.51
CA ALA A 519 19.55 -18.71 -13.64
C ALA A 519 20.30 -17.88 -14.69
N GLU A 520 19.67 -17.58 -15.83
CA GLU A 520 20.22 -16.72 -16.89
C GLU A 520 20.43 -15.29 -16.36
N LYS A 521 19.43 -14.73 -15.67
CA LYS A 521 19.51 -13.38 -15.10
C LYS A 521 20.61 -13.27 -14.05
N MET A 522 20.73 -14.28 -13.18
CA MET A 522 21.81 -14.34 -12.17
C MET A 522 23.18 -14.38 -12.84
N LYS A 523 23.33 -15.11 -13.95
CA LYS A 523 24.59 -15.13 -14.71
C LYS A 523 24.97 -13.76 -15.28
N GLU A 524 24.01 -12.95 -15.65
CA GLU A 524 24.23 -11.57 -16.15
C GLU A 524 24.66 -10.63 -15.03
N LEU A 525 24.02 -10.75 -13.86
CA LEU A 525 24.17 -9.79 -12.76
C LEU A 525 25.34 -10.11 -11.84
N ILE A 526 25.65 -11.40 -11.61
CA ILE A 526 26.76 -11.78 -10.73
C ILE A 526 28.09 -11.52 -11.46
N PRO A 527 28.97 -10.67 -10.94
CA PRO A 527 30.25 -10.39 -11.57
C PRO A 527 31.17 -11.61 -11.58
N LYS A 528 32.04 -11.70 -12.60
CA LYS A 528 33.08 -12.74 -12.66
C LYS A 528 34.00 -12.61 -11.47
N GLN A 529 34.18 -13.69 -10.73
CA GLN A 529 35.09 -13.78 -9.58
C GLN A 529 36.36 -14.60 -9.90
N MET A 530 37.25 -14.73 -8.95
CA MET A 530 38.53 -15.44 -9.14
C MET A 530 38.35 -16.95 -9.35
N PHE A 531 37.16 -17.48 -9.11
CA PHE A 531 36.77 -18.88 -9.31
C PHE A 531 35.50 -19.00 -10.15
N GLU A 532 35.23 -20.18 -10.65
CA GLU A 532 34.04 -20.48 -11.41
C GLU A 532 32.82 -20.54 -10.48
N ILE A 533 31.73 -19.88 -10.88
CA ILE A 533 30.45 -19.89 -10.17
C ILE A 533 29.47 -20.73 -10.96
N VAL A 534 28.93 -21.77 -10.33
CA VAL A 534 27.88 -22.62 -10.90
C VAL A 534 26.55 -22.20 -10.29
N ILE A 535 25.63 -21.77 -11.14
CA ILE A 535 24.27 -21.35 -10.77
C ILE A 535 23.34 -22.51 -11.14
N GLN A 536 22.53 -22.98 -10.22
CA GLN A 536 21.59 -24.07 -10.44
C GLN A 536 20.23 -23.71 -9.88
N ALA A 537 19.18 -23.86 -10.68
CA ALA A 537 17.80 -23.78 -10.22
C ALA A 537 17.30 -25.21 -9.98
N THR A 538 16.71 -25.48 -8.81
CA THR A 538 16.31 -26.83 -8.39
C THR A 538 14.90 -26.87 -7.81
N ILE A 539 14.23 -28.01 -7.99
CA ILE A 539 13.01 -28.38 -7.30
C ILE A 539 13.36 -29.59 -6.42
N GLY A 540 13.46 -29.35 -5.12
CA GLY A 540 14.02 -30.34 -4.21
C GLY A 540 15.43 -30.76 -4.67
N LYS A 541 15.62 -32.07 -5.01
CA LYS A 541 16.92 -32.61 -5.47
C LYS A 541 17.12 -32.53 -7.00
N ARG A 542 16.07 -32.14 -7.76
CA ARG A 542 16.12 -32.15 -9.24
C ARG A 542 16.59 -30.79 -9.76
N ILE A 543 17.70 -30.77 -10.48
CA ILE A 543 18.17 -29.56 -11.20
C ILE A 543 17.33 -29.39 -12.46
N ILE A 544 16.73 -28.21 -12.65
CA ILE A 544 15.89 -27.84 -13.80
C ILE A 544 16.58 -26.87 -14.75
N ALA A 545 17.52 -26.07 -14.22
CA ALA A 545 18.36 -25.18 -15.04
C ALA A 545 19.77 -25.08 -14.43
N ARG A 546 20.76 -24.84 -15.29
CA ARG A 546 22.15 -24.68 -14.87
C ARG A 546 22.84 -23.67 -15.76
N GLU A 547 23.47 -22.69 -15.12
CA GLU A 547 24.33 -21.69 -15.78
C GLU A 547 25.70 -21.66 -15.11
N THR A 548 26.69 -21.12 -15.81
CA THR A 548 28.07 -21.06 -15.31
C THR A 548 28.72 -19.73 -15.64
N ILE A 549 29.29 -19.08 -14.63
CA ILE A 549 30.11 -17.89 -14.77
C ILE A 549 31.57 -18.30 -14.70
N GLY A 550 32.31 -18.13 -15.79
CA GLY A 550 33.73 -18.52 -15.83
C GLY A 550 34.60 -17.62 -14.93
N ALA A 551 35.60 -18.21 -14.31
CA ALA A 551 36.54 -17.47 -13.47
C ALA A 551 37.30 -16.38 -14.24
N LEU A 552 37.65 -15.28 -13.55
CA LEU A 552 38.57 -14.28 -14.10
C LEU A 552 39.87 -14.95 -14.55
N LYS A 553 40.23 -14.74 -15.81
CA LYS A 553 41.47 -15.30 -16.40
C LYS A 553 42.60 -14.29 -16.23
N LYS A 554 43.52 -14.58 -15.31
CA LYS A 554 44.81 -13.88 -15.26
C LYS A 554 45.78 -14.62 -16.16
N ASN A 555 46.38 -13.95 -17.14
CA ASN A 555 47.38 -14.55 -17.98
C ASN A 555 48.71 -14.74 -17.22
N VAL A 556 48.82 -15.86 -16.51
CA VAL A 556 50.01 -16.17 -15.67
C VAL A 556 51.26 -16.52 -16.51
N THR A 557 51.06 -16.73 -17.82
CA THR A 557 52.13 -17.08 -18.74
C THR A 557 52.62 -15.89 -19.58
N ALA A 558 52.03 -14.68 -19.40
CA ALA A 558 52.40 -13.47 -20.16
C ALA A 558 53.88 -13.06 -20.03
N LYS A 559 54.51 -13.39 -18.89
CA LYS A 559 55.93 -13.11 -18.64
C LYS A 559 56.83 -14.30 -18.95
N CYS A 560 56.32 -15.39 -19.55
CA CYS A 560 57.16 -16.53 -19.95
C CYS A 560 57.64 -16.33 -21.40
N TYR A 561 58.76 -15.65 -21.54
CA TYR A 561 59.49 -15.53 -22.83
C TYR A 561 60.19 -16.87 -23.10
N GLY A 562 59.96 -17.44 -24.31
CA GLY A 562 60.58 -18.71 -24.77
C GLY A 562 59.69 -19.92 -24.69
N GLY A 563 59.99 -20.95 -25.42
CA GLY A 563 59.18 -22.16 -25.64
C GLY A 563 59.14 -23.20 -24.53
N ASP A 564 59.42 -22.84 -23.27
CA ASP A 564 59.36 -23.77 -22.14
C ASP A 564 57.90 -24.14 -21.80
N ILE A 565 57.44 -25.19 -22.49
CA ILE A 565 56.10 -25.77 -22.36
C ILE A 565 55.87 -26.36 -20.95
N SER A 566 56.91 -26.91 -20.31
CA SER A 566 56.79 -27.51 -18.98
C SER A 566 56.57 -26.47 -17.89
N ARG A 567 57.21 -25.29 -17.99
CA ARG A 567 57.01 -24.17 -17.07
C ARG A 567 55.61 -23.54 -17.24
N LYS A 568 55.13 -23.38 -18.48
CA LYS A 568 53.78 -22.89 -18.75
C LYS A 568 52.73 -23.85 -18.15
N ARG A 569 52.91 -25.14 -18.33
CA ARG A 569 52.01 -26.19 -17.80
C ARG A 569 51.96 -26.17 -16.27
N LYS A 570 53.10 -26.09 -15.59
CA LYS A 570 53.18 -25.97 -14.11
C LYS A 570 52.50 -24.71 -13.59
N LEU A 571 52.61 -23.60 -14.27
CA LEU A 571 51.93 -22.33 -13.89
C LEU A 571 50.41 -22.47 -14.07
N TRP A 572 49.93 -23.10 -15.13
CA TRP A 572 48.51 -23.36 -15.32
C TRP A 572 47.97 -24.36 -14.27
N GLU A 573 48.71 -25.40 -13.92
CA GLU A 573 48.34 -26.36 -12.88
C GLU A 573 48.24 -25.69 -11.52
N LYS A 574 49.21 -24.85 -11.14
CA LYS A 574 49.16 -24.05 -9.91
C LYS A 574 47.98 -23.07 -9.91
N GLN A 575 47.70 -22.43 -11.04
CA GLN A 575 46.53 -21.53 -11.16
C GLN A 575 45.23 -22.30 -10.98
N LYS A 576 45.10 -23.47 -11.61
CA LYS A 576 43.94 -24.37 -11.48
C LYS A 576 43.73 -24.84 -10.05
N GLU A 577 44.81 -25.24 -9.39
CA GLU A 577 44.77 -25.66 -7.98
C GLU A 577 44.42 -24.49 -7.04
N GLY A 578 45.00 -23.32 -7.25
CA GLY A 578 44.67 -22.09 -6.50
C GLY A 578 43.19 -21.69 -6.66
N LYS A 579 42.64 -21.76 -7.89
CA LYS A 579 41.22 -21.54 -8.14
C LYS A 579 40.31 -22.54 -7.46
N LYS A 580 40.73 -23.81 -7.43
CA LYS A 580 39.99 -24.89 -6.72
C LYS A 580 39.95 -24.67 -5.20
N ARG A 581 41.08 -24.21 -4.62
CA ARG A 581 41.13 -23.84 -3.19
C ARG A 581 40.28 -22.59 -2.91
N MET A 582 40.33 -21.57 -3.75
CA MET A 582 39.48 -20.35 -3.61
C MET A 582 38.00 -20.70 -3.71
N LYS A 583 37.60 -21.62 -4.56
CA LYS A 583 36.21 -22.11 -4.68
C LYS A 583 35.72 -22.78 -3.40
N GLN A 584 36.62 -23.44 -2.65
CA GLN A 584 36.29 -24.13 -1.38
C GLN A 584 36.21 -23.17 -0.19
N LEU A 585 36.88 -22.02 -0.25
CA LEU A 585 37.01 -21.07 0.85
C LEU A 585 36.22 -19.75 0.61
N GLY A 586 35.91 -19.44 -0.65
CA GLY A 586 35.27 -18.17 -1.02
C GLY A 586 33.76 -18.29 -1.07
N ARG A 587 33.05 -17.45 -0.33
CA ARG A 587 31.62 -17.22 -0.54
C ARG A 587 31.43 -16.44 -1.83
N VAL A 588 30.35 -16.76 -2.57
CA VAL A 588 29.99 -16.01 -3.78
C VAL A 588 29.40 -14.68 -3.35
N GLU A 589 30.01 -13.58 -3.78
CA GLU A 589 29.43 -12.24 -3.58
C GLU A 589 28.26 -12.08 -4.56
N VAL A 590 27.08 -11.91 -4.03
CA VAL A 590 25.83 -11.68 -4.79
C VAL A 590 25.49 -10.19 -4.67
N PRO A 591 25.46 -9.44 -5.78
CA PRO A 591 25.13 -8.03 -5.73
C PRO A 591 23.64 -7.81 -5.40
N GLN A 592 23.33 -6.64 -4.86
CA GLN A 592 21.95 -6.29 -4.45
C GLN A 592 20.96 -6.40 -5.60
N GLU A 593 21.35 -6.01 -6.80
CA GLU A 593 20.54 -6.08 -8.02
C GLU A 593 20.09 -7.51 -8.36
N ALA A 594 20.85 -8.52 -7.93
CA ALA A 594 20.51 -9.92 -8.14
C ALA A 594 19.26 -10.34 -7.32
N PHE A 595 19.07 -9.79 -6.13
CA PHE A 595 17.88 -10.06 -5.32
C PHE A 595 16.65 -9.35 -5.90
N LEU A 596 16.81 -8.18 -6.48
CA LEU A 596 15.75 -7.43 -7.16
C LEU A 596 15.40 -8.03 -8.55
N ALA A 597 16.33 -8.77 -9.15
CA ALA A 597 16.11 -9.37 -10.48
C ALA A 597 15.02 -10.45 -10.50
N ILE A 598 14.73 -11.06 -9.35
CA ILE A 598 13.60 -12.00 -9.19
C ILE A 598 12.27 -11.32 -9.51
N LEU A 599 12.18 -10.02 -9.22
CA LEU A 599 10.99 -9.19 -9.47
C LEU A 599 10.72 -8.96 -10.96
N LYS A 600 11.75 -9.11 -11.82
CA LYS A 600 11.73 -8.77 -13.26
C LYS A 600 12.04 -9.98 -14.15
N THR A 601 11.58 -11.17 -13.77
CA THR A 601 11.98 -12.43 -14.43
C THR A 601 11.24 -12.80 -15.70
N ASP A 602 10.34 -11.99 -16.22
CA ASP A 602 9.73 -12.28 -17.52
C ASP A 602 10.35 -11.44 -18.65
N PRO A 603 10.78 -12.03 -19.77
CA PRO A 603 11.19 -11.27 -20.94
C PRO A 603 10.00 -10.54 -21.56
N ASN A 604 10.28 -9.44 -22.22
CA ASN A 604 9.38 -8.58 -22.99
C ASN A 604 8.29 -9.31 -23.76
#